data_e6a0e82d247180ff4b9c3f02d2aa69b3
#
_entry.id   e6a0e82d247180ff4b9c3f02d2aa69b3
#
_cell.length_a   1.000
_cell.length_b   1.000
_cell.length_c   1.000
_cell.angle_alpha   90.00
_cell.angle_beta   90.00
_cell.angle_gamma   90.00
#
_symmetry.space_group_name_H-M   'P 1'
#
loop_
_entity.id
_entity.type
_entity.pdbx_description
1 polymer ?
#
loop_
_entity_poly.entity_id
_entity_poly.type
_entity_poly.pdbx_seq_one_letter_code
_entity_poly.pdbx_strand_id
1 'polypeptide(L)'
;MARRSGREARKHLAARVKRRLAAGWTADKVRALSTEVILERLAGFGIITSADEFVDQARAEHAASVIADGWRERFRVSARGFDDDFIGIAATTLWERWLPERPSFEMLDERMQDGYVSLWTNDDVVRACDRWLEVWEGFKVHLGPDQVRVRDVDALFHGAEYFINWCQEFEGELANAGVHDSRYWRARVRYVNEFLAQFVAEDDELLLGNFLRAEAEALWSLGEQAAAKERYEALIAGLPNFAWGYIGLADCYWLGPEPTPAPKQYALAEAIYQRALAVPTLEDRVAVFERLADLHDEQGDTVTAEQWRQHAETEQRRLLGWLPPEPAVTPSVMAGADHKLGRNERCWCGSGLKYKRCHFDADRSVPR
;
A
#
# COMPACT_ATOMS: atom_id res chain seq x y z
N MET A 1 23.84 -42.46 -4.88
CA MET A 1 23.48 -42.14 -6.30
C MET A 1 22.19 -41.36 -6.48
N ALA A 2 21.11 -41.60 -5.73
CA ALA A 2 19.81 -40.93 -5.93
C ALA A 2 19.81 -39.39 -5.71
N ARG A 3 20.64 -38.82 -4.82
CA ARG A 3 20.68 -37.36 -4.57
C ARG A 3 21.31 -36.55 -5.70
N ARG A 4 22.22 -37.12 -6.53
CA ARG A 4 22.79 -36.45 -7.71
C ARG A 4 21.75 -36.31 -8.82
N SER A 5 20.95 -37.33 -9.07
CA SER A 5 19.91 -37.36 -10.10
C SER A 5 18.81 -36.28 -9.86
N GLY A 6 18.38 -36.06 -8.61
CA GLY A 6 17.39 -35.03 -8.29
C GLY A 6 17.89 -33.58 -8.48
N ARG A 7 19.18 -33.34 -8.27
CA ARG A 7 19.78 -32.00 -8.48
C ARG A 7 19.92 -31.67 -9.97
N GLU A 8 20.30 -32.68 -10.77
CA GLU A 8 20.35 -32.52 -12.23
C GLU A 8 18.97 -32.37 -12.86
N ALA A 9 17.99 -33.14 -12.43
CA ALA A 9 16.59 -32.98 -12.87
C ALA A 9 16.05 -31.58 -12.56
N ARG A 10 16.33 -31.03 -11.36
CA ARG A 10 15.93 -29.64 -11.01
C ARG A 10 16.66 -28.59 -11.86
N LYS A 11 17.94 -28.78 -12.17
CA LYS A 11 18.70 -27.89 -13.08
C LYS A 11 18.14 -27.94 -14.50
N HIS A 12 17.81 -29.11 -15.01
CA HIS A 12 17.21 -29.27 -16.31
C HIS A 12 15.80 -28.66 -16.38
N LEU A 13 14.98 -28.82 -15.31
CA LEU A 13 13.67 -28.18 -15.20
C LEU A 13 13.80 -26.67 -15.15
N ALA A 14 14.68 -26.13 -14.31
CA ALA A 14 14.95 -24.69 -14.22
C ALA A 14 15.45 -24.11 -15.55
N ALA A 15 16.37 -24.81 -16.24
CA ALA A 15 16.85 -24.40 -17.56
C ALA A 15 15.76 -24.46 -18.64
N ARG A 16 14.83 -25.42 -18.55
CA ARG A 16 13.68 -25.55 -19.46
C ARG A 16 12.68 -24.44 -19.20
N VAL A 17 12.37 -24.14 -17.93
CA VAL A 17 11.51 -23.02 -17.52
C VAL A 17 12.13 -21.69 -17.96
N LYS A 18 13.41 -21.48 -17.72
CA LYS A 18 14.13 -20.26 -18.15
C LYS A 18 14.12 -20.09 -19.68
N ARG A 19 14.32 -21.16 -20.44
CA ARG A 19 14.22 -21.14 -21.91
C ARG A 19 12.80 -20.86 -22.39
N ARG A 20 11.79 -21.41 -21.71
CA ARG A 20 10.38 -21.19 -22.03
C ARG A 20 9.98 -19.74 -21.73
N LEU A 21 10.41 -19.17 -20.61
CA LEU A 21 10.19 -17.75 -20.28
C LEU A 21 10.95 -16.83 -21.26
N ALA A 22 12.17 -17.18 -21.66
CA ALA A 22 12.94 -16.43 -22.67
C ALA A 22 12.31 -16.47 -24.07
N ALA A 23 11.57 -17.54 -24.41
CA ALA A 23 10.87 -17.68 -25.69
C ALA A 23 9.53 -16.92 -25.73
N GLY A 24 8.96 -16.57 -24.55
CA GLY A 24 7.71 -15.82 -24.45
C GLY A 24 7.85 -14.35 -24.89
N TRP A 25 6.72 -13.73 -25.14
CA TRP A 25 6.63 -12.29 -25.36
C TRP A 25 6.77 -11.56 -24.02
N THR A 26 7.47 -10.44 -24.05
CA THR A 26 7.57 -9.48 -22.94
C THR A 26 7.24 -8.10 -23.46
N ALA A 27 6.87 -7.18 -22.58
CA ALA A 27 6.58 -5.80 -22.95
C ALA A 27 7.74 -5.17 -23.74
N ASP A 28 9.00 -5.35 -23.29
CA ASP A 28 10.19 -4.84 -23.98
C ASP A 28 10.32 -5.38 -25.40
N LYS A 29 10.05 -6.69 -25.62
CA LYS A 29 10.13 -7.29 -26.95
C LYS A 29 9.08 -6.72 -27.89
N VAL A 30 7.87 -6.47 -27.40
CA VAL A 30 6.79 -5.92 -28.21
C VAL A 30 6.99 -4.42 -28.44
N ARG A 31 7.41 -3.68 -27.43
CA ARG A 31 7.80 -2.26 -27.56
C ARG A 31 8.93 -2.03 -28.57
N ALA A 32 9.83 -3.00 -28.73
CA ALA A 32 10.90 -2.94 -29.73
C ALA A 32 10.42 -3.15 -31.18
N LEU A 33 9.21 -3.67 -31.40
CA LEU A 33 8.63 -3.81 -32.72
C LEU A 33 8.06 -2.47 -33.21
N SER A 34 8.02 -2.25 -34.55
CA SER A 34 7.27 -1.12 -35.09
C SER A 34 5.76 -1.36 -34.99
N THR A 35 4.97 -0.31 -35.07
CA THR A 35 3.49 -0.42 -35.04
C THR A 35 2.97 -1.28 -36.15
N GLU A 36 3.55 -1.15 -37.37
CA GLU A 36 3.19 -1.95 -38.55
C GLU A 36 3.42 -3.44 -38.29
N VAL A 37 4.58 -3.82 -37.72
CA VAL A 37 4.90 -5.21 -37.40
C VAL A 37 3.94 -5.77 -36.32
N ILE A 38 3.54 -4.95 -35.34
CA ILE A 38 2.55 -5.35 -34.33
C ILE A 38 1.20 -5.63 -35.03
N LEU A 39 0.74 -4.72 -35.89
CA LEU A 39 -0.52 -4.87 -36.60
C LEU A 39 -0.51 -6.05 -37.59
N GLU A 40 0.58 -6.25 -38.35
CA GLU A 40 0.76 -7.41 -39.22
C GLU A 40 0.68 -8.71 -38.44
N ARG A 41 1.28 -8.78 -37.26
CA ARG A 41 1.23 -9.98 -36.43
C ARG A 41 -0.17 -10.22 -35.86
N LEU A 42 -0.86 -9.18 -35.41
CA LEU A 42 -2.27 -9.28 -35.00
C LEU A 42 -3.17 -9.77 -36.16
N ALA A 43 -2.96 -9.23 -37.37
CA ALA A 43 -3.67 -9.67 -38.55
C ALA A 43 -3.38 -11.15 -38.87
N GLY A 44 -2.13 -11.60 -38.66
CA GLY A 44 -1.76 -13.03 -38.79
C GLY A 44 -2.51 -13.94 -37.82
N PHE A 45 -2.93 -13.41 -36.66
CA PHE A 45 -3.80 -14.12 -35.72
C PHE A 45 -5.29 -13.96 -36.00
N GLY A 46 -5.66 -13.18 -37.03
CA GLY A 46 -7.04 -12.92 -37.42
C GLY A 46 -7.64 -11.65 -36.78
N ILE A 47 -6.84 -10.84 -36.07
CA ILE A 47 -7.27 -9.59 -35.46
C ILE A 47 -6.93 -8.43 -36.39
N ILE A 48 -7.96 -7.68 -36.81
CA ILE A 48 -7.79 -6.52 -37.67
C ILE A 48 -8.32 -5.30 -36.94
N THR A 49 -7.44 -4.31 -36.72
CA THR A 49 -7.76 -3.04 -36.09
C THR A 49 -6.96 -1.90 -36.73
N SER A 50 -7.43 -0.69 -36.56
CA SER A 50 -6.75 0.55 -36.95
C SER A 50 -6.49 1.46 -35.75
N ALA A 51 -5.69 2.50 -35.94
CA ALA A 51 -5.45 3.48 -34.90
C ALA A 51 -6.74 4.16 -34.45
N ASP A 52 -7.59 4.59 -35.40
CA ASP A 52 -8.85 5.29 -35.08
C ASP A 52 -9.80 4.36 -34.29
N GLU A 53 -10.01 3.11 -34.76
CA GLU A 53 -10.86 2.15 -34.08
C GLU A 53 -10.34 1.81 -32.68
N PHE A 54 -9.03 1.65 -32.54
CA PHE A 54 -8.41 1.37 -31.24
C PHE A 54 -8.57 2.54 -30.27
N VAL A 55 -8.29 3.76 -30.72
CA VAL A 55 -8.39 4.97 -29.88
C VAL A 55 -9.82 5.22 -29.44
N ASP A 56 -10.80 4.99 -30.30
CA ASP A 56 -12.22 5.12 -29.95
C ASP A 56 -12.62 4.11 -28.86
N GLN A 57 -12.14 2.86 -28.96
CA GLN A 57 -12.35 1.84 -27.92
C GLN A 57 -11.62 2.23 -26.63
N ALA A 58 -10.34 2.62 -26.71
CA ALA A 58 -9.51 2.95 -25.55
C ALA A 58 -10.04 4.17 -24.76
N ARG A 59 -10.74 5.09 -25.41
CA ARG A 59 -11.38 6.23 -24.71
C ARG A 59 -12.56 5.82 -23.85
N ALA A 60 -13.25 4.72 -24.21
CA ALA A 60 -14.38 4.19 -23.47
C ALA A 60 -13.97 3.23 -22.35
N GLU A 61 -12.72 2.74 -22.38
CA GLU A 61 -12.22 1.72 -21.47
C GLU A 61 -11.15 2.28 -20.51
N HIS A 62 -10.79 1.47 -19.50
CA HIS A 62 -9.74 1.79 -18.55
C HIS A 62 -8.48 0.93 -18.76
N ALA A 63 -8.63 -0.25 -19.32
CA ALA A 63 -7.59 -1.27 -19.41
C ALA A 63 -7.42 -1.77 -20.85
N ALA A 64 -6.18 -1.97 -21.28
CA ALA A 64 -5.87 -2.53 -22.58
C ALA A 64 -6.27 -4.01 -22.71
N SER A 65 -6.31 -4.72 -21.57
CA SER A 65 -6.80 -6.10 -21.48
C SER A 65 -8.25 -6.23 -21.94
N VAL A 66 -9.12 -5.24 -21.63
CA VAL A 66 -10.51 -5.24 -22.08
C VAL A 66 -10.61 -5.18 -23.60
N ILE A 67 -9.76 -4.38 -24.26
CA ILE A 67 -9.69 -4.34 -25.74
C ILE A 67 -9.18 -5.67 -26.28
N ALA A 68 -8.15 -6.25 -25.67
CA ALA A 68 -7.61 -7.55 -26.07
C ALA A 68 -8.64 -8.67 -25.94
N ASP A 69 -9.45 -8.66 -24.89
CA ASP A 69 -10.54 -9.62 -24.70
C ASP A 69 -11.67 -9.39 -25.69
N GLY A 70 -12.04 -8.14 -25.96
CA GLY A 70 -13.00 -7.79 -27.03
C GLY A 70 -12.53 -8.28 -28.42
N TRP A 71 -11.24 -8.25 -28.69
CA TRP A 71 -10.71 -8.85 -29.92
C TRP A 71 -10.87 -10.37 -29.94
N ARG A 72 -10.64 -11.06 -28.82
CA ARG A 72 -10.83 -12.52 -28.70
C ARG A 72 -12.27 -12.92 -28.90
N GLU A 73 -13.22 -12.11 -28.48
CA GLU A 73 -14.65 -12.35 -28.65
C GLU A 73 -15.12 -12.06 -30.09
N ARG A 74 -14.65 -10.95 -30.66
CA ARG A 74 -15.07 -10.47 -31.97
C ARG A 74 -14.47 -11.27 -33.14
N PHE A 75 -13.20 -11.69 -32.99
CA PHE A 75 -12.45 -12.33 -34.06
C PHE A 75 -12.21 -13.82 -33.77
N ARG A 76 -12.10 -14.62 -34.87
CA ARG A 76 -11.66 -16.01 -34.75
C ARG A 76 -10.15 -16.07 -34.56
N VAL A 77 -9.68 -15.85 -33.33
CA VAL A 77 -8.26 -15.77 -33.01
C VAL A 77 -7.60 -17.14 -33.13
N SER A 78 -6.50 -17.22 -33.89
CA SER A 78 -5.69 -18.43 -34.06
C SER A 78 -4.53 -18.57 -33.11
N ALA A 79 -4.14 -17.47 -32.39
CA ALA A 79 -3.05 -17.47 -31.43
C ALA A 79 -3.24 -18.48 -30.30
N ARG A 80 -2.15 -19.11 -29.84
CA ARG A 80 -2.14 -20.06 -28.71
C ARG A 80 -0.84 -19.94 -27.92
N GLY A 81 -0.91 -20.17 -26.62
CA GLY A 81 0.25 -20.14 -25.73
C GLY A 81 0.92 -18.76 -25.72
N PHE A 82 2.19 -18.68 -26.00
CA PHE A 82 2.91 -17.39 -26.00
C PHE A 82 2.43 -16.40 -27.06
N ASP A 83 1.86 -16.87 -28.16
CA ASP A 83 1.27 -15.96 -29.15
C ASP A 83 -0.04 -15.35 -28.64
N ASP A 84 -0.75 -16.01 -27.72
CA ASP A 84 -1.90 -15.43 -27.05
C ASP A 84 -1.48 -14.31 -26.07
N ASP A 85 -0.34 -14.48 -25.35
CA ASP A 85 0.23 -13.44 -24.49
C ASP A 85 0.59 -12.18 -25.29
N PHE A 86 1.02 -12.35 -26.56
CA PHE A 86 1.32 -11.24 -27.45
C PHE A 86 0.13 -10.28 -27.63
N ILE A 87 -1.09 -10.79 -27.69
CA ILE A 87 -2.29 -9.98 -27.96
C ILE A 87 -2.49 -8.93 -26.87
N GLY A 88 -2.41 -9.32 -25.59
CA GLY A 88 -2.54 -8.39 -24.46
C GLY A 88 -1.42 -7.36 -24.43
N ILE A 89 -0.17 -7.82 -24.61
CA ILE A 89 1.00 -6.93 -24.61
C ILE A 89 0.94 -5.97 -25.82
N ALA A 90 0.48 -6.43 -26.97
CA ALA A 90 0.29 -5.60 -28.15
C ALA A 90 -0.77 -4.51 -27.92
N ALA A 91 -1.89 -4.85 -27.29
CA ALA A 91 -2.93 -3.89 -26.94
C ALA A 91 -2.36 -2.78 -26.02
N THR A 92 -1.63 -3.15 -24.96
CA THR A 92 -0.97 -2.16 -24.06
C THR A 92 0.05 -1.31 -24.81
N THR A 93 0.86 -1.92 -25.70
CA THR A 93 1.89 -1.19 -26.47
C THR A 93 1.26 -0.22 -27.49
N LEU A 94 0.16 -0.61 -28.12
CA LEU A 94 -0.58 0.25 -29.05
C LEU A 94 -1.27 1.39 -28.30
N TRP A 95 -1.81 1.11 -27.09
CA TRP A 95 -2.37 2.14 -26.23
C TRP A 95 -1.32 3.19 -25.86
N GLU A 96 -0.14 2.74 -25.40
CA GLU A 96 0.99 3.62 -25.04
C GLU A 96 1.40 4.55 -26.22
N ARG A 97 1.30 4.08 -27.47
CA ARG A 97 1.70 4.84 -28.64
C ARG A 97 0.63 5.81 -29.13
N TRP A 98 -0.62 5.39 -29.09
CA TRP A 98 -1.73 6.13 -29.70
C TRP A 98 -2.52 6.98 -28.72
N LEU A 99 -2.39 6.71 -27.41
CA LEU A 99 -3.12 7.43 -26.37
C LEU A 99 -2.23 7.68 -25.13
N PRO A 100 -1.04 8.28 -25.31
CA PRO A 100 -0.06 8.46 -24.21
C PRO A 100 -0.56 9.36 -23.08
N GLU A 101 -1.49 10.28 -23.40
CA GLU A 101 -2.12 11.20 -22.43
C GLU A 101 -3.15 10.52 -21.52
N ARG A 102 -3.58 9.32 -21.86
CA ARG A 102 -4.52 8.52 -21.09
C ARG A 102 -3.94 7.12 -20.84
N PRO A 103 -2.99 6.96 -19.89
CA PRO A 103 -2.35 5.67 -19.65
C PRO A 103 -3.37 4.61 -19.23
N SER A 104 -3.29 3.39 -19.77
CA SER A 104 -4.16 2.29 -19.35
C SER A 104 -3.81 1.82 -17.93
N PHE A 105 -4.69 1.07 -17.29
CA PHE A 105 -4.45 0.52 -15.94
C PHE A 105 -3.21 -0.38 -15.88
N GLU A 106 -2.89 -1.12 -16.93
CA GLU A 106 -1.64 -1.91 -17.00
C GLU A 106 -0.39 -1.01 -17.01
N MET A 107 -0.45 0.15 -17.68
CA MET A 107 0.64 1.12 -17.68
C MET A 107 0.78 1.79 -16.31
N LEU A 108 -0.34 2.05 -15.63
CA LEU A 108 -0.33 2.60 -14.26
C LEU A 108 0.21 1.57 -13.26
N ASP A 109 -0.17 0.29 -13.38
CA ASP A 109 0.39 -0.79 -12.55
C ASP A 109 1.90 -0.93 -12.76
N GLU A 110 2.39 -0.91 -14.00
CA GLU A 110 3.83 -0.97 -14.28
C GLU A 110 4.58 0.19 -13.58
N ARG A 111 4.07 1.43 -13.68
CA ARG A 111 4.66 2.61 -13.02
C ARG A 111 4.54 2.53 -11.49
N MET A 112 3.45 2.00 -10.98
CA MET A 112 3.25 1.76 -9.55
C MET A 112 4.29 0.78 -9.01
N GLN A 113 4.55 -0.33 -9.74
CA GLN A 113 5.58 -1.31 -9.39
C GLN A 113 7.00 -0.72 -9.47
N ASP A 114 7.28 0.18 -10.41
CA ASP A 114 8.56 0.92 -10.47
C ASP A 114 8.80 1.75 -9.21
N GLY A 115 7.73 2.34 -8.64
CA GLY A 115 7.79 3.03 -7.35
C GLY A 115 8.16 2.07 -6.21
N TYR A 116 7.50 0.91 -6.13
CA TYR A 116 7.83 -0.12 -5.14
C TYR A 116 9.26 -0.65 -5.27
N VAL A 117 9.76 -0.83 -6.49
CA VAL A 117 11.17 -1.21 -6.72
C VAL A 117 12.10 -0.12 -6.21
N SER A 118 11.75 1.16 -6.41
CA SER A 118 12.53 2.29 -5.90
C SER A 118 12.62 2.26 -4.37
N LEU A 119 11.52 2.02 -3.66
CA LEU A 119 11.47 1.92 -2.20
C LEU A 119 12.24 0.69 -1.69
N TRP A 120 11.88 -0.49 -2.16
CA TRP A 120 12.32 -1.73 -1.50
C TRP A 120 13.68 -2.23 -1.95
N THR A 121 14.14 -1.81 -3.13
CA THR A 121 15.42 -2.25 -3.68
C THR A 121 16.49 -1.18 -3.59
N ASN A 122 16.10 0.09 -3.77
CA ASN A 122 17.03 1.20 -3.89
C ASN A 122 17.00 2.13 -2.66
N ASP A 123 16.05 1.95 -1.74
CA ASP A 123 15.82 2.84 -0.58
C ASP A 123 15.66 4.32 -1.00
N ASP A 124 14.98 4.54 -2.15
CA ASP A 124 14.83 5.85 -2.79
C ASP A 124 13.37 6.30 -2.74
N VAL A 125 12.96 6.85 -1.59
CA VAL A 125 11.62 7.36 -1.34
C VAL A 125 11.25 8.52 -2.26
N VAL A 126 12.22 9.38 -2.59
CA VAL A 126 12.02 10.54 -3.46
C VAL A 126 11.60 10.09 -4.86
N ARG A 127 12.35 9.16 -5.43
CA ARG A 127 12.04 8.60 -6.74
C ARG A 127 10.72 7.84 -6.76
N ALA A 128 10.42 7.09 -5.68
CA ALA A 128 9.14 6.40 -5.55
C ALA A 128 7.97 7.39 -5.56
N CYS A 129 8.05 8.46 -4.76
CA CYS A 129 7.03 9.50 -4.71
C CYS A 129 6.87 10.23 -6.04
N ASP A 130 7.97 10.56 -6.75
CA ASP A 130 7.88 11.18 -8.09
C ASP A 130 7.13 10.26 -9.07
N ARG A 131 7.41 8.94 -9.05
CA ARG A 131 6.67 7.96 -9.88
C ARG A 131 5.20 7.85 -9.48
N TRP A 132 4.91 7.81 -8.20
CA TRP A 132 3.54 7.67 -7.72
C TRP A 132 2.70 8.92 -7.90
N LEU A 133 3.32 10.11 -7.92
CA LEU A 133 2.64 11.32 -8.38
C LEU A 133 2.19 11.21 -9.85
N GLU A 134 3.05 10.66 -10.74
CA GLU A 134 2.66 10.38 -12.13
C GLU A 134 1.52 9.34 -12.22
N VAL A 135 1.54 8.32 -11.35
CA VAL A 135 0.49 7.30 -11.27
C VAL A 135 -0.83 7.93 -10.85
N TRP A 136 -0.83 8.78 -9.80
CA TRP A 136 -2.03 9.48 -9.36
C TRP A 136 -2.62 10.38 -10.45
N GLU A 137 -1.79 11.17 -11.13
CA GLU A 137 -2.24 11.98 -12.29
C GLU A 137 -2.85 11.09 -13.39
N GLY A 138 -2.27 9.91 -13.63
CA GLY A 138 -2.80 8.92 -14.57
C GLY A 138 -4.14 8.32 -14.12
N PHE A 139 -4.33 8.03 -12.85
CA PHE A 139 -5.63 7.55 -12.34
C PHE A 139 -6.73 8.60 -12.50
N LYS A 140 -6.43 9.88 -12.24
CA LYS A 140 -7.43 10.96 -12.32
C LYS A 140 -8.13 11.06 -13.67
N VAL A 141 -7.46 10.67 -14.78
CA VAL A 141 -8.12 10.69 -16.11
C VAL A 141 -9.14 9.56 -16.30
N HIS A 142 -9.17 8.58 -15.39
CA HIS A 142 -10.12 7.47 -15.37
C HIS A 142 -11.21 7.64 -14.32
N LEU A 143 -11.00 8.53 -13.33
CA LEU A 143 -11.94 8.76 -12.26
C LEU A 143 -13.08 9.67 -12.76
N GLY A 144 -14.28 9.19 -12.66
CA GLY A 144 -15.51 9.87 -13.06
C GLY A 144 -16.51 9.98 -11.91
N PRO A 145 -17.72 10.46 -12.19
CA PRO A 145 -18.77 10.62 -11.19
C PRO A 145 -19.28 9.30 -10.59
N ASP A 146 -18.96 8.17 -11.20
CA ASP A 146 -19.40 6.85 -10.73
C ASP A 146 -18.37 6.21 -9.76
N GLN A 147 -17.12 6.68 -9.73
CA GLN A 147 -16.07 6.22 -8.82
C GLN A 147 -16.00 7.12 -7.59
N VAL A 148 -17.03 7.08 -6.75
CA VAL A 148 -17.17 7.94 -5.56
C VAL A 148 -16.67 7.28 -4.26
N ARG A 149 -16.25 6.02 -4.32
CA ARG A 149 -15.59 5.25 -3.27
C ARG A 149 -14.35 4.57 -3.81
N VAL A 150 -13.36 4.36 -2.96
CA VAL A 150 -12.10 3.70 -3.36
C VAL A 150 -12.35 2.30 -3.92
N ARG A 151 -13.28 1.54 -3.34
CA ARG A 151 -13.68 0.21 -3.82
C ARG A 151 -14.25 0.18 -5.23
N ASP A 152 -14.79 1.31 -5.73
CA ASP A 152 -15.30 1.39 -7.10
C ASP A 152 -14.14 1.34 -8.09
N VAL A 153 -12.96 1.87 -7.71
CA VAL A 153 -11.72 1.79 -8.49
C VAL A 153 -11.11 0.41 -8.37
N ASP A 154 -11.04 -0.18 -7.17
CA ASP A 154 -10.53 -1.54 -6.95
C ASP A 154 -11.33 -2.60 -7.74
N ALA A 155 -12.61 -2.36 -7.99
CA ALA A 155 -13.43 -3.25 -8.81
C ALA A 155 -13.05 -3.23 -10.31
N LEU A 156 -12.39 -2.18 -10.78
CA LEU A 156 -11.98 -1.99 -12.17
C LEU A 156 -10.46 -2.22 -12.36
N PHE A 157 -9.66 -1.88 -11.37
CA PHE A 157 -8.22 -1.98 -11.40
C PHE A 157 -7.75 -3.35 -10.92
N HIS A 158 -7.12 -4.11 -11.80
CA HIS A 158 -6.62 -5.46 -11.53
C HIS A 158 -5.10 -5.50 -11.57
N GLY A 159 -4.45 -4.57 -10.85
CA GLY A 159 -3.00 -4.50 -10.72
C GLY A 159 -2.42 -5.54 -9.77
N ALA A 160 -1.10 -5.51 -9.60
CA ALA A 160 -0.38 -6.37 -8.67
C ALA A 160 -0.62 -6.01 -7.20
N GLU A 161 -1.04 -4.77 -6.92
CA GLU A 161 -1.45 -4.27 -5.61
C GLU A 161 -2.88 -3.72 -5.70
N TYR A 162 -3.63 -3.76 -4.58
CA TYR A 162 -4.93 -3.11 -4.49
C TYR A 162 -4.77 -1.59 -4.50
N PHE A 163 -5.65 -0.91 -5.21
CA PHE A 163 -5.62 0.56 -5.31
C PHE A 163 -5.73 1.23 -3.93
N ILE A 164 -6.61 0.71 -3.04
CA ILE A 164 -6.75 1.23 -1.67
C ILE A 164 -5.45 1.13 -0.86
N ASN A 165 -4.72 0.02 -0.95
CA ASN A 165 -3.45 -0.16 -0.24
C ASN A 165 -2.41 0.85 -0.74
N TRP A 166 -2.28 0.93 -2.07
CA TRP A 166 -1.36 1.87 -2.70
C TRP A 166 -1.67 3.33 -2.32
N CYS A 167 -2.94 3.72 -2.27
CA CYS A 167 -3.33 5.08 -1.87
C CYS A 167 -2.84 5.44 -0.47
N GLN A 168 -2.93 4.50 0.50
CA GLN A 168 -2.48 4.71 1.88
C GLN A 168 -0.95 4.69 1.98
N GLU A 169 -0.29 3.78 1.27
CA GLU A 169 1.18 3.73 1.22
C GLU A 169 1.76 4.98 0.55
N PHE A 170 1.16 5.43 -0.54
CA PHE A 170 1.59 6.66 -1.21
C PHE A 170 1.47 7.89 -0.31
N GLU A 171 0.37 8.00 0.43
CA GLU A 171 0.18 9.06 1.43
C GLU A 171 1.31 9.05 2.46
N GLY A 172 1.62 7.88 3.02
CA GLY A 172 2.69 7.70 3.99
C GLY A 172 4.09 8.00 3.45
N GLU A 173 4.38 7.57 2.20
CA GLU A 173 5.68 7.83 1.59
C GLU A 173 5.87 9.31 1.19
N LEU A 174 4.79 10.03 0.89
CA LEU A 174 4.85 11.50 0.74
C LEU A 174 5.27 12.18 2.05
N ALA A 175 4.87 11.65 3.22
CA ALA A 175 5.35 12.14 4.51
C ALA A 175 6.84 11.85 4.68
N ASN A 176 7.29 10.62 4.40
CA ASN A 176 8.70 10.23 4.51
C ASN A 176 9.59 11.08 3.58
N ALA A 177 9.17 11.31 2.34
CA ALA A 177 9.87 12.19 1.42
C ALA A 177 9.86 13.65 1.87
N GLY A 178 8.77 14.11 2.49
CA GLY A 178 8.57 15.45 3.03
C GLY A 178 9.60 15.85 4.08
N VAL A 179 10.10 14.90 4.86
CA VAL A 179 11.19 15.11 5.83
C VAL A 179 12.47 15.58 5.14
N HIS A 180 12.70 15.15 3.91
CA HIS A 180 13.91 15.49 3.14
C HIS A 180 13.70 16.69 2.23
N ASP A 181 12.49 16.86 1.68
CA ASP A 181 12.14 17.96 0.76
C ASP A 181 10.69 18.39 0.98
N SER A 182 10.52 19.64 1.40
CA SER A 182 9.20 20.23 1.71
C SER A 182 8.21 20.26 0.54
N ARG A 183 8.68 20.06 -0.70
CA ARG A 183 7.78 19.93 -1.88
C ARG A 183 6.82 18.75 -1.72
N TYR A 184 7.24 17.67 -1.04
CA TYR A 184 6.39 16.49 -0.82
C TYR A 184 5.34 16.73 0.26
N TRP A 185 5.58 17.58 1.25
CA TRP A 185 4.52 18.05 2.16
C TRP A 185 3.41 18.78 1.40
N ARG A 186 3.77 19.66 0.44
CA ARG A 186 2.78 20.30 -0.43
C ARG A 186 2.08 19.31 -1.35
N ALA A 187 2.81 18.35 -1.89
CA ALA A 187 2.23 17.27 -2.70
C ALA A 187 1.25 16.43 -1.89
N ARG A 188 1.57 16.12 -0.62
CA ARG A 188 0.70 15.38 0.30
C ARG A 188 -0.61 16.13 0.55
N VAL A 189 -0.56 17.42 0.87
CA VAL A 189 -1.77 18.25 1.04
C VAL A 189 -2.63 18.21 -0.23
N ARG A 190 -2.02 18.41 -1.41
CA ARG A 190 -2.75 18.37 -2.67
C ARG A 190 -3.37 17.00 -2.91
N TYR A 191 -2.60 15.94 -2.77
CA TYR A 191 -3.05 14.54 -2.97
C TYR A 191 -4.24 14.20 -2.07
N VAL A 192 -4.12 14.49 -0.77
CA VAL A 192 -5.19 14.23 0.20
C VAL A 192 -6.47 15.00 -0.17
N ASN A 193 -6.36 16.29 -0.53
CA ASN A 193 -7.53 17.07 -0.93
C ASN A 193 -8.17 16.54 -2.21
N GLU A 194 -7.38 16.15 -3.21
CA GLU A 194 -7.88 15.54 -4.45
C GLU A 194 -8.55 14.19 -4.17
N PHE A 195 -7.97 13.36 -3.29
CA PHE A 195 -8.51 12.08 -2.87
C PHE A 195 -9.89 12.25 -2.18
N LEU A 196 -9.96 13.12 -1.18
CA LEU A 196 -11.21 13.37 -0.44
C LEU A 196 -12.30 14.01 -1.32
N ALA A 197 -11.90 14.84 -2.29
CA ALA A 197 -12.83 15.44 -3.25
C ALA A 197 -13.38 14.41 -4.26
N GLN A 198 -12.59 13.39 -4.62
CA GLN A 198 -13.01 12.33 -5.53
C GLN A 198 -13.89 11.30 -4.83
N PHE A 199 -13.47 10.84 -3.65
CA PHE A 199 -14.14 9.75 -2.94
C PHE A 199 -15.13 10.28 -1.89
N VAL A 200 -16.03 11.14 -2.33
CA VAL A 200 -17.02 11.86 -1.47
C VAL A 200 -18.05 10.95 -0.78
N ALA A 201 -18.25 9.74 -1.28
CA ALA A 201 -19.16 8.75 -0.70
C ALA A 201 -18.42 7.63 0.04
N GLU A 202 -17.09 7.81 0.29
CA GLU A 202 -16.34 6.87 1.12
C GLU A 202 -16.93 6.83 2.54
N ASP A 203 -17.07 5.62 3.07
CA ASP A 203 -17.71 5.34 4.36
C ASP A 203 -16.79 4.61 5.36
N ASP A 204 -15.53 4.37 4.98
CA ASP A 204 -14.50 3.86 5.89
C ASP A 204 -13.95 5.01 6.75
N GLU A 205 -14.45 5.11 7.99
CA GLU A 205 -14.05 6.17 8.94
C GLU A 205 -12.55 6.13 9.28
N LEU A 206 -11.93 4.95 9.29
CA LEU A 206 -10.50 4.80 9.55
C LEU A 206 -9.68 5.37 8.38
N LEU A 207 -10.06 5.05 7.16
CA LEU A 207 -9.43 5.58 5.95
C LEU A 207 -9.56 7.10 5.91
N LEU A 208 -10.80 7.62 6.05
CA LEU A 208 -11.07 9.06 6.05
C LEU A 208 -10.32 9.79 7.17
N GLY A 209 -10.32 9.23 8.39
CA GLY A 209 -9.61 9.79 9.53
C GLY A 209 -8.11 9.88 9.28
N ASN A 210 -7.50 8.86 8.69
CA ASN A 210 -6.09 8.86 8.34
C ASN A 210 -5.76 9.93 7.28
N PHE A 211 -6.56 10.07 6.23
CA PHE A 211 -6.33 11.09 5.19
C PHE A 211 -6.53 12.52 5.73
N LEU A 212 -7.57 12.75 6.54
CA LEU A 212 -7.79 14.06 7.18
C LEU A 212 -6.65 14.42 8.14
N ARG A 213 -6.15 13.45 8.92
CA ARG A 213 -4.97 13.62 9.75
C ARG A 213 -3.72 13.95 8.94
N ALA A 214 -3.53 13.26 7.81
CA ALA A 214 -2.40 13.47 6.92
C ALA A 214 -2.31 14.88 6.36
N GLU A 215 -3.46 15.50 6.00
CA GLU A 215 -3.51 16.91 5.59
C GLU A 215 -3.03 17.83 6.71
N ALA A 216 -3.57 17.64 7.93
CA ALA A 216 -3.24 18.47 9.07
C ALA A 216 -1.75 18.37 9.46
N GLU A 217 -1.19 17.17 9.45
CA GLU A 217 0.22 16.90 9.72
C GLU A 217 1.14 17.57 8.66
N ALA A 218 0.76 17.47 7.39
CA ALA A 218 1.53 18.09 6.31
C ALA A 218 1.51 19.63 6.40
N LEU A 219 0.36 20.23 6.73
CA LEU A 219 0.25 21.68 6.98
C LEU A 219 1.11 22.12 8.16
N TRP A 220 1.14 21.32 9.26
CA TRP A 220 2.02 21.61 10.38
C TRP A 220 3.48 21.59 9.98
N SER A 221 3.90 20.56 9.23
CA SER A 221 5.28 20.39 8.75
C SER A 221 5.70 21.52 7.77
N LEU A 222 4.74 22.14 7.07
CA LEU A 222 4.96 23.34 6.24
C LEU A 222 5.03 24.64 7.04
N GLY A 223 4.81 24.60 8.37
CA GLY A 223 4.76 25.79 9.24
C GLY A 223 3.39 26.49 9.22
N GLU A 224 2.38 25.94 8.58
CA GLU A 224 1.03 26.48 8.51
C GLU A 224 0.21 26.06 9.74
N GLN A 225 0.73 26.36 10.95
CA GLN A 225 0.22 25.84 12.22
C GLN A 225 -1.25 26.19 12.50
N ALA A 226 -1.69 27.38 12.11
CA ALA A 226 -3.09 27.78 12.31
C ALA A 226 -4.04 26.93 11.47
N ALA A 227 -3.72 26.70 10.19
CA ALA A 227 -4.49 25.83 9.31
C ALA A 227 -4.45 24.37 9.78
N ALA A 228 -3.28 23.86 10.16
CA ALA A 228 -3.13 22.51 10.70
C ALA A 228 -4.02 22.28 11.93
N LYS A 229 -4.02 23.23 12.88
CA LYS A 229 -4.87 23.18 14.07
C LYS A 229 -6.37 23.16 13.69
N GLU A 230 -6.78 24.01 12.76
CA GLU A 230 -8.17 24.04 12.29
C GLU A 230 -8.57 22.67 11.69
N ARG A 231 -7.71 22.05 10.88
CA ARG A 231 -7.95 20.72 10.31
C ARG A 231 -8.06 19.63 11.37
N TYR A 232 -7.14 19.62 12.35
CA TYR A 232 -7.23 18.66 13.46
C TYR A 232 -8.50 18.84 14.29
N GLU A 233 -8.89 20.08 14.61
CA GLU A 233 -10.13 20.32 15.38
C GLU A 233 -11.39 19.94 14.58
N ALA A 234 -11.38 20.16 13.26
CA ALA A 234 -12.45 19.70 12.38
C ALA A 234 -12.52 18.15 12.33
N LEU A 235 -11.36 17.47 12.24
CA LEU A 235 -11.29 16.01 12.31
C LEU A 235 -11.85 15.48 13.64
N ILE A 236 -11.41 16.04 14.77
CA ILE A 236 -11.88 15.66 16.10
C ILE A 236 -13.39 15.90 16.26
N ALA A 237 -13.91 16.99 15.71
CA ALA A 237 -15.35 17.28 15.76
C ALA A 237 -16.16 16.32 14.88
N GLY A 238 -15.65 15.93 13.71
CA GLY A 238 -16.30 15.02 12.77
C GLY A 238 -16.21 13.55 13.18
N LEU A 239 -15.06 13.13 13.72
CA LEU A 239 -14.74 11.76 14.14
C LEU A 239 -14.25 11.75 15.59
N PRO A 240 -15.11 12.01 16.59
CA PRO A 240 -14.70 12.17 17.98
C PRO A 240 -14.13 10.88 18.61
N ASN A 241 -14.44 9.72 18.05
CA ASN A 241 -13.93 8.42 18.52
C ASN A 241 -12.53 8.07 17.96
N PHE A 242 -12.07 8.78 16.94
CA PHE A 242 -10.80 8.54 16.27
C PHE A 242 -9.64 9.14 17.08
N ALA A 243 -8.96 8.32 17.88
CA ALA A 243 -7.90 8.77 18.79
C ALA A 243 -6.75 9.50 18.09
N TRP A 244 -6.44 9.12 16.85
CA TRP A 244 -5.32 9.68 16.08
C TRP A 244 -5.51 11.13 15.66
N GLY A 245 -6.74 11.64 15.68
CA GLY A 245 -7.00 13.08 15.55
C GLY A 245 -6.45 13.88 16.74
N TYR A 246 -6.70 13.40 17.96
CA TYR A 246 -6.18 14.01 19.19
C TYR A 246 -4.66 13.80 19.33
N ILE A 247 -4.20 12.57 19.05
CA ILE A 247 -2.77 12.21 19.11
C ILE A 247 -1.99 13.12 18.16
N GLY A 248 -2.38 13.21 16.90
CA GLY A 248 -1.68 14.04 15.92
C GLY A 248 -1.63 15.51 16.32
N LEU A 249 -2.75 16.07 16.85
CA LEU A 249 -2.77 17.44 17.32
C LEU A 249 -1.85 17.64 18.53
N ALA A 250 -1.86 16.74 19.50
CA ALA A 250 -1.03 16.82 20.69
C ALA A 250 0.46 16.67 20.36
N ASP A 251 0.81 15.70 19.51
CA ASP A 251 2.18 15.43 19.05
C ASP A 251 2.80 16.67 18.39
N CYS A 252 2.03 17.48 17.68
CA CYS A 252 2.48 18.75 17.11
C CYS A 252 3.10 19.72 18.12
N TYR A 253 2.74 19.63 19.39
CA TYR A 253 3.21 20.57 20.43
C TYR A 253 4.47 20.11 21.16
N TRP A 254 4.88 18.85 21.03
CA TRP A 254 6.05 18.36 21.75
C TRP A 254 6.93 17.36 20.95
N LEU A 255 6.37 16.63 20.00
CA LEU A 255 7.09 15.74 19.10
C LEU A 255 7.48 16.49 17.82
N GLY A 256 8.54 17.24 17.84
CA GLY A 256 9.05 17.92 16.65
C GLY A 256 10.49 17.50 16.35
N PRO A 257 11.01 17.73 15.13
CA PRO A 257 12.42 17.52 14.84
C PRO A 257 13.28 18.43 15.74
N GLU A 258 14.35 17.90 16.30
CA GLU A 258 15.32 18.66 17.07
C GLU A 258 16.34 19.35 16.13
N PRO A 259 16.74 20.63 16.39
CA PRO A 259 16.19 21.51 17.42
C PRO A 259 14.84 22.11 16.97
N THR A 260 13.84 22.05 17.84
CA THR A 260 12.55 22.69 17.56
C THR A 260 12.70 24.22 17.58
N PRO A 261 12.12 24.93 16.59
CA PRO A 261 12.16 26.39 16.58
C PRO A 261 11.34 27.04 17.70
N ALA A 262 10.49 26.29 18.38
CA ALA A 262 9.63 26.74 19.47
C ALA A 262 9.76 25.82 20.69
N PRO A 263 9.62 26.34 21.95
CA PRO A 263 9.65 25.51 23.14
C PRO A 263 8.49 24.51 23.13
N LYS A 264 8.77 23.27 23.54
CA LYS A 264 7.78 22.20 23.68
C LYS A 264 6.69 22.61 24.68
N GLN A 265 5.44 22.36 24.31
CA GLN A 265 4.26 22.77 25.09
C GLN A 265 3.60 21.54 25.73
N TYR A 266 4.33 20.86 26.63
CA TYR A 266 3.88 19.58 27.23
C TYR A 266 2.51 19.66 27.91
N ALA A 267 2.23 20.73 28.65
CA ALA A 267 0.93 20.89 29.31
C ALA A 267 -0.24 21.01 28.34
N LEU A 268 -0.02 21.61 27.15
CA LEU A 268 -1.03 21.70 26.11
C LEU A 268 -1.25 20.33 25.45
N ALA A 269 -0.16 19.62 25.15
CA ALA A 269 -0.23 18.27 24.60
C ALA A 269 -0.98 17.32 25.56
N GLU A 270 -0.61 17.34 26.84
CA GLU A 270 -1.28 16.56 27.88
C GLU A 270 -2.79 16.85 27.95
N ALA A 271 -3.17 18.14 27.94
CA ALA A 271 -4.59 18.54 27.98
C ALA A 271 -5.36 17.97 26.77
N ILE A 272 -4.74 17.88 25.59
CA ILE A 272 -5.38 17.29 24.39
C ILE A 272 -5.53 15.77 24.53
N TYR A 273 -4.51 15.06 25.05
CA TYR A 273 -4.61 13.63 25.34
C TYR A 273 -5.70 13.33 26.38
N GLN A 274 -5.79 14.16 27.44
CA GLN A 274 -6.84 14.03 28.44
C GLN A 274 -8.25 14.27 27.84
N ARG A 275 -8.37 15.22 26.90
CA ARG A 275 -9.61 15.42 26.14
C ARG A 275 -10.01 14.18 25.35
N ALA A 276 -9.04 13.47 24.74
CA ALA A 276 -9.28 12.19 24.07
C ALA A 276 -9.81 11.15 25.05
N LEU A 277 -9.14 10.98 26.19
CA LEU A 277 -9.53 9.99 27.21
C LEU A 277 -10.90 10.24 27.84
N ALA A 278 -11.41 11.46 27.78
CA ALA A 278 -12.77 11.82 28.21
C ALA A 278 -13.87 11.29 27.27
N VAL A 279 -13.52 10.85 26.05
CA VAL A 279 -14.47 10.25 25.10
C VAL A 279 -14.72 8.78 25.49
N PRO A 280 -15.94 8.39 25.87
CA PRO A 280 -16.21 7.03 26.37
C PRO A 280 -15.98 5.93 25.32
N THR A 281 -16.24 6.25 24.06
CA THR A 281 -16.19 5.34 22.90
C THR A 281 -14.90 5.53 22.09
N LEU A 282 -13.86 6.13 22.68
CA LEU A 282 -12.59 6.36 21.99
C LEU A 282 -11.98 5.03 21.52
N GLU A 283 -11.68 4.95 20.24
CA GLU A 283 -10.91 3.87 19.65
C GLU A 283 -9.40 4.04 19.94
N ASP A 284 -8.60 3.00 19.81
CA ASP A 284 -7.14 3.05 20.05
C ASP A 284 -6.71 3.75 21.33
N ARG A 285 -7.52 3.64 22.41
CA ARG A 285 -7.27 4.25 23.70
C ARG A 285 -5.88 3.91 24.26
N VAL A 286 -5.38 2.72 23.96
CA VAL A 286 -4.03 2.27 24.34
C VAL A 286 -2.97 3.22 23.80
N ALA A 287 -3.08 3.65 22.55
CA ALA A 287 -2.13 4.56 21.93
C ALA A 287 -2.07 5.93 22.65
N VAL A 288 -3.20 6.42 23.17
CA VAL A 288 -3.21 7.67 23.97
C VAL A 288 -2.49 7.48 25.29
N PHE A 289 -2.66 6.34 25.97
CA PHE A 289 -1.91 6.04 27.20
C PHE A 289 -0.41 5.92 26.94
N GLU A 290 0.00 5.29 25.86
CA GLU A 290 1.41 5.17 25.46
C GLU A 290 2.01 6.56 25.19
N ARG A 291 1.30 7.44 24.46
CA ARG A 291 1.74 8.82 24.23
C ARG A 291 1.89 9.66 25.51
N LEU A 292 0.97 9.48 26.47
CA LEU A 292 1.09 10.12 27.79
C LEU A 292 2.31 9.60 28.54
N ALA A 293 2.60 8.31 28.47
CA ALA A 293 3.79 7.74 29.07
C ALA A 293 5.08 8.36 28.47
N ASP A 294 5.15 8.41 27.13
CA ASP A 294 6.28 9.00 26.40
C ASP A 294 6.45 10.48 26.74
N LEU A 295 5.36 11.24 26.84
CA LEU A 295 5.36 12.67 27.20
C LEU A 295 5.96 12.90 28.59
N HIS A 296 5.60 12.08 29.58
CA HIS A 296 6.12 12.19 30.94
C HIS A 296 7.58 11.71 31.06
N ASP A 297 7.95 10.67 30.29
CA ASP A 297 9.37 10.26 30.22
C ASP A 297 10.25 11.35 29.63
N GLU A 298 9.83 12.04 28.62
CA GLU A 298 10.55 13.17 28.00
C GLU A 298 10.77 14.30 29.02
N GLN A 299 9.85 14.49 29.98
CA GLN A 299 9.94 15.45 31.06
C GLN A 299 10.76 14.94 32.27
N GLY A 300 11.17 13.66 32.24
CA GLY A 300 11.88 13.00 33.34
C GLY A 300 10.97 12.53 34.48
N ASP A 301 9.66 12.60 34.32
CA ASP A 301 8.68 12.08 35.30
C ASP A 301 8.39 10.59 35.05
N THR A 302 9.36 9.77 35.37
CA THR A 302 9.31 8.32 35.18
C THR A 302 8.22 7.64 36.03
N VAL A 303 7.79 8.24 37.12
CA VAL A 303 6.74 7.69 38.00
C VAL A 303 5.39 7.80 37.32
N THR A 304 5.05 8.97 36.81
CA THR A 304 3.79 9.18 36.06
C THR A 304 3.80 8.41 34.74
N ALA A 305 4.94 8.37 34.06
CA ALA A 305 5.08 7.56 32.81
C ALA A 305 4.77 6.09 33.06
N GLU A 306 5.28 5.51 34.17
CA GLU A 306 4.99 4.12 34.50
C GLU A 306 3.50 3.88 34.81
N GLN A 307 2.84 4.84 35.46
CA GLN A 307 1.40 4.76 35.74
C GLN A 307 0.59 4.69 34.40
N TRP A 308 0.97 5.51 33.41
CA TRP A 308 0.32 5.48 32.10
C TRP A 308 0.57 4.17 31.35
N ARG A 309 1.77 3.58 31.43
CA ARG A 309 2.05 2.25 30.87
C ARG A 309 1.16 1.19 31.51
N GLN A 310 0.95 1.24 32.81
CA GLN A 310 0.05 0.31 33.51
C GLN A 310 -1.40 0.48 33.05
N HIS A 311 -1.84 1.70 32.74
CA HIS A 311 -3.15 1.94 32.13
C HIS A 311 -3.23 1.33 30.73
N ALA A 312 -2.19 1.50 29.89
CA ALA A 312 -2.11 0.91 28.57
C ALA A 312 -2.19 -0.64 28.63
N GLU A 313 -1.39 -1.26 29.48
CA GLU A 313 -1.43 -2.71 29.69
C GLU A 313 -2.80 -3.21 30.18
N THR A 314 -3.42 -2.48 31.08
CA THR A 314 -4.73 -2.86 31.64
C THR A 314 -5.78 -2.82 30.54
N GLU A 315 -5.79 -1.76 29.72
CA GLU A 315 -6.73 -1.63 28.61
C GLU A 315 -6.46 -2.68 27.51
N GLN A 316 -5.19 -2.94 27.21
CA GLN A 316 -4.80 -3.97 26.25
C GLN A 316 -5.26 -5.36 26.72
N ARG A 317 -5.07 -5.67 28.02
CA ARG A 317 -5.59 -6.94 28.60
C ARG A 317 -7.12 -7.00 28.53
N ARG A 318 -7.81 -5.88 28.75
CA ARG A 318 -9.27 -5.80 28.62
C ARG A 318 -9.72 -6.10 27.19
N LEU A 319 -9.04 -5.56 26.18
CA LEU A 319 -9.32 -5.81 24.77
C LEU A 319 -9.03 -7.27 24.36
N LEU A 320 -7.91 -7.82 24.85
CA LEU A 320 -7.52 -9.22 24.59
C LEU A 320 -8.35 -10.21 25.39
N GLY A 321 -8.90 -9.86 26.54
CA GLY A 321 -9.77 -10.69 27.37
C GLY A 321 -11.13 -11.02 26.73
N TRP A 322 -11.46 -10.36 25.63
CA TRP A 322 -12.58 -10.69 24.74
C TRP A 322 -12.29 -11.86 23.79
N LEU A 323 -11.02 -12.24 23.63
CA LEU A 323 -10.68 -13.51 23.02
C LEU A 323 -10.91 -14.58 24.11
N PRO A 324 -11.70 -15.64 23.85
CA PRO A 324 -11.77 -16.76 24.79
C PRO A 324 -10.33 -17.18 25.10
N PRO A 325 -9.98 -17.46 26.38
CA PRO A 325 -8.63 -17.89 26.70
C PRO A 325 -8.29 -19.04 25.75
N GLU A 326 -7.14 -18.91 25.06
CA GLU A 326 -6.63 -20.06 24.32
C GLU A 326 -6.70 -21.25 25.27
N PRO A 327 -7.28 -22.39 24.87
CA PRO A 327 -7.33 -23.56 25.73
C PRO A 327 -5.90 -23.78 26.21
N ALA A 328 -5.73 -23.79 27.55
CA ALA A 328 -4.41 -23.92 28.16
C ALA A 328 -3.74 -25.13 27.50
N VAL A 329 -2.73 -24.87 26.69
CA VAL A 329 -1.96 -25.93 26.05
C VAL A 329 -1.20 -26.57 27.20
N THR A 330 -1.80 -27.62 27.76
CA THR A 330 -1.12 -28.43 28.77
C THR A 330 0.12 -29.02 28.12
N PRO A 331 1.28 -28.98 28.77
CA PRO A 331 2.54 -29.45 28.19
C PRO A 331 2.52 -30.89 27.68
N SER A 332 1.50 -31.67 28.04
CA SER A 332 1.30 -33.07 27.62
C SER A 332 0.83 -33.22 26.15
N VAL A 333 0.34 -32.15 25.47
CA VAL A 333 -0.12 -32.25 24.07
C VAL A 333 1.02 -31.95 23.10
N MET A 334 2.13 -31.37 23.58
CA MET A 334 3.31 -31.05 22.74
C MET A 334 4.26 -32.26 22.54
N ALA A 335 4.04 -33.37 23.20
CA ALA A 335 4.95 -34.53 23.15
C ALA A 335 4.66 -35.51 21.99
N GLY A 336 3.79 -35.14 21.03
CA GLY A 336 3.35 -36.12 20.01
C GLY A 336 3.33 -35.64 18.55
N ALA A 337 3.73 -34.42 18.24
CA ALA A 337 3.68 -33.92 16.86
C ALA A 337 5.09 -33.71 16.27
N ASP A 338 5.66 -34.81 15.75
CA ASP A 338 6.82 -34.80 14.85
C ASP A 338 6.48 -34.15 13.49
N HIS A 339 5.69 -33.10 13.48
CA HIS A 339 5.36 -32.37 12.27
C HIS A 339 6.40 -31.27 12.03
N LYS A 340 7.41 -31.60 11.24
CA LYS A 340 8.40 -30.63 10.76
C LYS A 340 7.69 -29.61 9.85
N LEU A 341 7.37 -28.46 10.39
CA LEU A 341 6.85 -27.32 9.60
C LEU A 341 7.73 -27.04 8.39
N GLY A 342 7.12 -26.95 7.25
CA GLY A 342 7.77 -26.51 6.01
C GLY A 342 8.19 -25.04 6.13
N ARG A 343 9.34 -24.67 5.54
CA ARG A 343 9.89 -23.30 5.61
C ARG A 343 8.91 -22.19 5.20
N ASN A 344 7.92 -22.52 4.36
CA ASN A 344 6.94 -21.57 3.83
C ASN A 344 5.58 -21.65 4.53
N GLU A 345 5.39 -22.53 5.49
CA GLU A 345 4.18 -22.62 6.28
C GLU A 345 4.10 -21.48 7.30
N ARG A 346 2.89 -21.16 7.77
CA ARG A 346 2.72 -20.16 8.83
C ARG A 346 3.43 -20.59 10.09
N CYS A 347 4.10 -19.68 10.76
CA CYS A 347 4.84 -19.97 11.98
C CYS A 347 3.89 -20.43 13.08
N TRP A 348 4.31 -21.44 13.85
CA TRP A 348 3.58 -22.00 14.97
C TRP A 348 3.29 -20.99 16.10
N CYS A 349 4.07 -19.89 16.18
CA CYS A 349 3.91 -18.87 17.23
C CYS A 349 2.70 -17.92 17.00
N GLY A 350 1.93 -18.08 15.93
CA GLY A 350 0.76 -17.24 15.65
C GLY A 350 1.05 -15.85 15.11
N SER A 351 2.33 -15.50 14.84
CA SER A 351 2.73 -14.18 14.32
C SER A 351 2.22 -13.85 12.90
N GLY A 352 1.57 -14.79 12.22
CA GLY A 352 1.16 -14.66 10.82
C GLY A 352 2.31 -14.75 9.80
N LEU A 353 3.56 -14.65 10.24
CA LEU A 353 4.72 -14.75 9.39
C LEU A 353 4.99 -16.18 8.94
N LYS A 354 5.66 -16.35 7.79
CA LYS A 354 6.17 -17.66 7.36
C LYS A 354 7.24 -18.16 8.33
N TYR A 355 7.26 -19.46 8.64
CA TYR A 355 8.20 -20.07 9.58
C TYR A 355 9.66 -19.69 9.33
N LYS A 356 10.10 -19.63 8.07
CA LYS A 356 11.46 -19.21 7.67
C LYS A 356 11.83 -17.76 8.04
N ARG A 357 10.85 -16.90 8.27
CA ARG A 357 11.06 -15.48 8.63
C ARG A 357 10.81 -15.20 10.12
N CYS A 358 10.45 -16.23 10.88
CA CYS A 358 10.08 -16.07 12.28
C CYS A 358 10.97 -16.94 13.18
N HIS A 359 10.76 -18.25 13.23
CA HIS A 359 11.43 -19.14 14.18
C HIS A 359 12.38 -20.17 13.55
N PHE A 360 12.51 -20.22 12.23
CA PHE A 360 13.30 -21.26 11.55
C PHE A 360 14.77 -21.32 11.99
N ASP A 361 15.42 -20.20 12.17
CA ASP A 361 16.83 -20.14 12.58
C ASP A 361 16.97 -20.33 14.09
N ALA A 362 16.03 -19.83 14.88
CA ALA A 362 15.99 -20.03 16.33
C ALA A 362 15.81 -21.52 16.71
N ASP A 363 14.88 -22.19 16.05
CA ASP A 363 14.59 -23.63 16.31
C ASP A 363 15.73 -24.55 15.85
N ARG A 364 16.62 -24.09 14.98
CA ARG A 364 17.81 -24.83 14.54
C ARG A 364 19.04 -24.62 15.43
N SER A 365 19.05 -23.55 16.22
CA SER A 365 20.18 -23.20 17.10
C SER A 365 20.09 -23.82 18.49
N VAL A 366 18.97 -24.51 18.83
CA VAL A 366 18.85 -25.26 20.07
C VAL A 366 19.46 -26.65 19.89
N PRO A 367 20.55 -27.01 20.59
CA PRO A 367 21.09 -28.37 20.58
C PRO A 367 20.07 -29.32 21.20
N ARG A 368 19.82 -30.46 20.56
CA ARG A 368 18.97 -31.54 21.10
C ARG A 368 19.74 -32.29 22.19
#